data_ffff6baf24af3a08f5232ddb1953ff68
#
_entry.id   ffff6baf24af3a08f5232ddb1953ff68
#
_cell.length_a   1.000
_cell.length_b   1.000
_cell.length_c   1.000
_cell.angle_alpha   90.00
_cell.angle_beta   90.00
_cell.angle_gamma   90.00
#
_symmetry.space_group_name_H-M   'P 1'
#
loop_
_entity.id
_entity.type
_entity.pdbx_description
1 polymer ?
#
loop_
_entity_poly.entity_id
_entity_poly.type
_entity_poly.pdbx_seq_one_letter_code
_entity_poly.pdbx_strand_id
1 'polypeptide(L)'
;MISSTSLFDPVELDLRLLTDNLKQLISARHPILGAAAEHLFEAGGKRLRPAIVLLVSRATMLDQDLTPRHRRLAEITEMIHTASLVHDDVVDEADLRRNVPTVNNLFDNRIAVLAGDFLFAQSSWYLANLDNLQVVKLLSEVIRDFAEGEILQSINRFDVDISLESYLEKSYYKTAYLIANSAKAAGVL
;
A
#
# COMPACT_ATOMS: atom_id res chain seq x y z
N MET A 1 2.78 15.04 -34.49
CA MET A 1 2.64 15.20 -33.05
C MET A 1 2.89 13.83 -32.44
N ILE A 2 4.02 13.64 -31.72
CA ILE A 2 4.30 12.41 -31.01
C ILE A 2 3.36 12.45 -29.79
N SER A 3 2.36 11.58 -29.76
CA SER A 3 1.53 11.36 -28.56
C SER A 3 2.47 11.05 -27.40
N SER A 4 2.42 11.84 -26.33
CA SER A 4 3.17 11.53 -25.10
C SER A 4 2.52 10.29 -24.47
N THR A 5 3.02 9.11 -24.83
CA THR A 5 2.59 7.85 -24.22
C THR A 5 2.92 7.90 -22.73
N SER A 6 1.93 7.74 -21.87
CA SER A 6 2.16 7.66 -20.43
C SER A 6 2.87 6.34 -20.11
N LEU A 7 3.78 6.34 -19.13
CA LEU A 7 4.42 5.12 -18.64
C LEU A 7 3.41 4.08 -18.14
N PHE A 8 2.19 4.50 -17.83
CA PHE A 8 1.13 3.64 -17.28
C PHE A 8 0.10 3.20 -18.32
N ASP A 9 0.20 3.66 -19.59
CA ASP A 9 -0.75 3.27 -20.65
C ASP A 9 -1.00 1.76 -20.72
N PRO A 10 0.05 0.87 -20.58
CA PRO A 10 -0.18 -0.57 -20.63
C PRO A 10 -1.08 -1.14 -19.53
N VAL A 11 -1.27 -0.42 -18.42
CA VAL A 11 -2.04 -0.84 -17.24
C VAL A 11 -3.12 0.16 -16.80
N GLU A 12 -3.39 1.15 -17.66
CA GLU A 12 -4.31 2.23 -17.32
C GLU A 12 -5.72 1.73 -16.99
N LEU A 13 -6.24 0.78 -17.76
CA LEU A 13 -7.55 0.19 -17.53
C LEU A 13 -7.59 -0.53 -16.16
N ASP A 14 -6.57 -1.31 -15.86
CA ASP A 14 -6.47 -2.04 -14.59
C ASP A 14 -6.38 -1.08 -13.40
N LEU A 15 -5.66 0.06 -13.56
CA LEU A 15 -5.57 1.09 -12.52
C LEU A 15 -6.88 1.86 -12.29
N ARG A 16 -7.68 2.07 -13.34
CA ARG A 16 -9.02 2.67 -13.20
C ARG A 16 -9.95 1.74 -12.42
N LEU A 17 -9.99 0.45 -12.76
CA LEU A 17 -10.80 -0.55 -12.08
C LEU A 17 -10.35 -0.80 -10.64
N LEU A 18 -9.05 -0.63 -10.35
CA LEU A 18 -8.50 -0.85 -9.02
C LEU A 18 -9.19 0.01 -7.94
N THR A 19 -9.48 1.28 -8.23
CA THR A 19 -10.12 2.16 -7.24
C THR A 19 -11.54 1.70 -6.88
N ASP A 20 -12.31 1.28 -7.87
CA ASP A 20 -13.67 0.77 -7.64
C ASP A 20 -13.65 -0.57 -6.91
N ASN A 21 -12.71 -1.45 -7.27
CA ASN A 21 -12.50 -2.71 -6.60
C ASN A 21 -12.08 -2.52 -5.14
N LEU A 22 -11.16 -1.60 -4.86
CA LEU A 22 -10.73 -1.32 -3.49
C LEU A 22 -11.91 -0.90 -2.61
N LYS A 23 -12.81 -0.05 -3.09
CA LYS A 23 -14.03 0.33 -2.34
C LYS A 23 -14.90 -0.87 -2.00
N GLN A 24 -15.03 -1.83 -2.91
CA GLN A 24 -15.80 -3.06 -2.66
C GLN A 24 -15.10 -3.98 -1.64
N LEU A 25 -13.77 -4.07 -1.70
CA LEU A 25 -12.96 -4.95 -0.85
C LEU A 25 -12.91 -4.49 0.62
N ILE A 26 -13.07 -3.19 0.87
CA ILE A 26 -13.01 -2.59 2.21
C ILE A 26 -14.38 -2.45 2.88
N SER A 27 -15.41 -3.05 2.32
CA SER A 27 -16.75 -3.03 2.89
C SER A 27 -16.75 -3.58 4.32
N ALA A 28 -16.93 -2.68 5.30
CA ALA A 28 -16.98 -3.03 6.72
C ALA A 28 -18.43 -3.15 7.20
N ARG A 29 -18.67 -4.05 8.19
CA ARG A 29 -20.00 -4.21 8.81
C ARG A 29 -20.40 -3.00 9.65
N HIS A 30 -19.42 -2.33 10.25
CA HIS A 30 -19.65 -1.17 11.09
C HIS A 30 -19.58 0.12 10.26
N PRO A 31 -20.63 0.98 10.25
CA PRO A 31 -20.70 2.14 9.36
C PRO A 31 -19.53 3.13 9.53
N ILE A 32 -19.10 3.40 10.77
CA ILE A 32 -17.97 4.31 11.04
C ILE A 32 -16.68 3.75 10.44
N LEU A 33 -16.43 2.46 10.59
CA LEU A 33 -15.23 1.81 10.03
C LEU A 33 -15.26 1.82 8.50
N GLY A 34 -16.43 1.59 7.91
CA GLY A 34 -16.63 1.72 6.47
C GLY A 34 -16.35 3.13 5.97
N ALA A 35 -16.93 4.14 6.61
CA ALA A 35 -16.72 5.55 6.25
C ALA A 35 -15.25 5.98 6.39
N ALA A 36 -14.56 5.56 7.45
CA ALA A 36 -13.14 5.83 7.64
C ALA A 36 -12.29 5.18 6.56
N ALA A 37 -12.56 3.91 6.21
CA ALA A 37 -11.85 3.19 5.16
C ALA A 37 -12.12 3.78 3.75
N GLU A 38 -13.35 4.17 3.44
CA GLU A 38 -13.68 4.84 2.17
C GLU A 38 -12.95 6.17 2.02
N HIS A 39 -12.95 7.00 3.07
CA HIS A 39 -12.28 8.30 3.07
C HIS A 39 -10.80 8.20 2.65
N LEU A 40 -10.09 7.14 3.07
CA LEU A 40 -8.69 6.92 2.74
C LEU A 40 -8.43 6.75 1.25
N PHE A 41 -9.33 6.10 0.54
CA PHE A 41 -9.17 5.86 -0.90
C PHE A 41 -9.67 7.04 -1.74
N GLU A 42 -10.52 7.91 -1.20
CA GLU A 42 -10.98 9.14 -1.85
C GLU A 42 -9.91 10.24 -1.91
N ALA A 43 -8.99 10.28 -0.96
CA ALA A 43 -7.87 11.22 -0.95
C ALA A 43 -6.95 11.10 -2.17
N GLY A 44 -7.21 10.14 -3.05
CA GLY A 44 -6.53 9.95 -4.32
C GLY A 44 -5.07 9.52 -4.16
N GLY A 45 -4.32 9.55 -5.26
CA GLY A 45 -2.90 9.22 -5.30
C GLY A 45 -2.44 8.82 -6.69
N LYS A 46 -1.12 8.84 -6.92
CA LYS A 46 -0.55 8.48 -8.22
C LYS A 46 -0.61 6.98 -8.53
N ARG A 47 -1.05 6.16 -7.57
CA ARG A 47 -1.16 4.69 -7.70
C ARG A 47 0.12 4.02 -8.24
N LEU A 48 1.29 4.57 -7.88
CA LEU A 48 2.59 4.10 -8.39
C LEU A 48 2.86 2.64 -7.99
N ARG A 49 2.57 2.25 -6.73
CA ARG A 49 2.83 0.90 -6.25
C ARG A 49 2.03 -0.16 -6.99
N PRO A 50 0.70 -0.07 -7.09
CA PRO A 50 -0.07 -1.01 -7.89
C PRO A 50 0.30 -0.97 -9.37
N ALA A 51 0.66 0.19 -9.93
CA ALA A 51 1.14 0.30 -11.32
C ALA A 51 2.41 -0.54 -11.54
N ILE A 52 3.38 -0.48 -10.62
CA ILE A 52 4.60 -1.29 -10.69
C ILE A 52 4.26 -2.78 -10.63
N VAL A 53 3.38 -3.21 -9.71
CA VAL A 53 2.93 -4.62 -9.64
C VAL A 53 2.35 -5.07 -10.97
N LEU A 54 1.43 -4.32 -11.55
CA LEU A 54 0.77 -4.66 -12.82
C LEU A 54 1.75 -4.68 -14.00
N LEU A 55 2.68 -3.71 -14.06
CA LEU A 55 3.71 -3.66 -15.11
C LEU A 55 4.70 -4.82 -15.02
N VAL A 56 5.15 -5.18 -13.81
CA VAL A 56 6.00 -6.35 -13.59
C VAL A 56 5.24 -7.62 -13.97
N SER A 57 3.98 -7.76 -13.54
CA SER A 57 3.15 -8.90 -13.94
C SER A 57 3.06 -9.04 -15.45
N ARG A 58 2.82 -7.96 -16.20
CA ARG A 58 2.83 -7.99 -17.68
C ARG A 58 4.18 -8.38 -18.25
N ALA A 59 5.26 -7.86 -17.68
CA ALA A 59 6.62 -8.16 -18.16
C ALA A 59 7.05 -9.61 -17.93
N THR A 60 6.49 -10.29 -16.92
CA THR A 60 6.82 -11.68 -16.57
C THR A 60 5.88 -12.71 -17.20
N MET A 61 4.72 -12.31 -17.67
CA MET A 61 3.68 -13.20 -18.20
C MET A 61 3.71 -13.39 -19.73
N LEU A 62 4.84 -13.34 -20.36
CA LEU A 62 5.09 -13.59 -21.79
C LEU A 62 3.79 -13.92 -22.59
N ASP A 63 3.25 -12.95 -23.32
CA ASP A 63 2.09 -13.06 -24.25
C ASP A 63 0.74 -13.48 -23.61
N GLN A 64 0.61 -13.42 -22.29
CA GLN A 64 -0.66 -13.68 -21.59
C GLN A 64 -1.20 -12.41 -20.94
N ASP A 65 -2.51 -12.33 -20.80
CA ASP A 65 -3.16 -11.26 -20.04
C ASP A 65 -2.95 -11.42 -18.52
N LEU A 66 -3.05 -10.28 -17.82
CA LEU A 66 -3.00 -10.26 -16.36
C LEU A 66 -4.09 -11.16 -15.76
N THR A 67 -3.70 -12.05 -14.87
CA THR A 67 -4.64 -12.90 -14.15
C THR A 67 -5.39 -12.11 -13.07
N PRO A 68 -6.56 -12.59 -12.60
CA PRO A 68 -7.24 -12.01 -11.44
C PRO A 68 -6.34 -11.95 -10.19
N ARG A 69 -5.38 -12.89 -10.04
CA ARG A 69 -4.45 -12.93 -8.91
C ARG A 69 -3.46 -11.76 -8.94
N HIS A 70 -2.95 -11.38 -10.12
CA HIS A 70 -2.06 -10.22 -10.28
C HIS A 70 -2.79 -8.91 -9.99
N ARG A 71 -4.05 -8.76 -10.44
CA ARG A 71 -4.89 -7.60 -10.11
C ARG A 71 -5.14 -7.53 -8.60
N ARG A 72 -5.48 -8.67 -8.00
CA ARG A 72 -5.66 -8.77 -6.55
C ARG A 72 -4.39 -8.42 -5.77
N LEU A 73 -3.21 -8.83 -6.24
CA LEU A 73 -1.93 -8.46 -5.63
C LEU A 73 -1.69 -6.94 -5.68
N ALA A 74 -2.04 -6.27 -6.78
CA ALA A 74 -1.94 -4.83 -6.89
C ALA A 74 -2.86 -4.10 -5.89
N GLU A 75 -4.10 -4.61 -5.71
CA GLU A 75 -5.06 -4.11 -4.72
C GLU A 75 -4.56 -4.33 -3.29
N ILE A 76 -4.06 -5.52 -2.96
CA ILE A 76 -3.45 -5.84 -1.66
C ILE A 76 -2.28 -4.90 -1.36
N THR A 77 -1.40 -4.67 -2.32
CA THR A 77 -0.26 -3.76 -2.17
C THR A 77 -0.70 -2.33 -1.82
N GLU A 78 -1.74 -1.84 -2.47
CA GLU A 78 -2.28 -0.51 -2.16
C GLU A 78 -3.00 -0.48 -0.81
N MET A 79 -3.69 -1.55 -0.41
CA MET A 79 -4.31 -1.67 0.92
C MET A 79 -3.26 -1.63 2.03
N ILE A 80 -2.19 -2.40 1.92
CA ILE A 80 -1.07 -2.41 2.88
C ILE A 80 -0.45 -1.01 2.97
N HIS A 81 -0.19 -0.36 1.84
CA HIS A 81 0.33 0.99 1.82
C HIS A 81 -0.62 2.00 2.47
N THR A 82 -1.93 1.92 2.19
CA THR A 82 -2.91 2.83 2.77
C THR A 82 -3.03 2.63 4.27
N ALA A 83 -2.99 1.39 4.77
CA ALA A 83 -2.98 1.08 6.19
C ALA A 83 -1.77 1.70 6.90
N SER A 84 -0.56 1.58 6.32
CA SER A 84 0.63 2.22 6.91
C SER A 84 0.50 3.74 6.97
N LEU A 85 -0.05 4.38 5.92
CA LEU A 85 -0.25 5.83 5.91
C LEU A 85 -1.20 6.32 7.01
N VAL A 86 -2.25 5.55 7.34
CA VAL A 86 -3.18 5.89 8.43
C VAL A 86 -2.50 5.85 9.78
N HIS A 87 -1.69 4.82 10.02
CA HIS A 87 -0.93 4.72 11.25
C HIS A 87 0.14 5.81 11.34
N ASP A 88 0.83 6.11 10.23
CA ASP A 88 1.79 7.22 10.14
C ASP A 88 1.11 8.56 10.50
N ASP A 89 -0.10 8.83 9.98
CA ASP A 89 -0.82 10.07 10.28
C ASP A 89 -1.14 10.23 11.77
N VAL A 90 -1.42 9.13 12.48
CA VAL A 90 -1.61 9.14 13.94
C VAL A 90 -0.30 9.37 14.68
N VAL A 91 0.78 8.68 14.26
CA VAL A 91 2.10 8.78 14.88
C VAL A 91 2.72 10.18 14.67
N ASP A 92 2.53 10.75 13.49
CA ASP A 92 3.02 12.07 13.10
C ASP A 92 2.11 13.21 13.57
N GLU A 93 0.97 12.91 14.23
CA GLU A 93 -0.06 13.89 14.64
C GLU A 93 -0.51 14.78 13.47
N ALA A 94 -0.63 14.20 12.27
CA ALA A 94 -0.93 14.94 11.06
C ALA A 94 -2.43 15.28 10.95
N ASP A 95 -2.76 16.55 10.72
CA ASP A 95 -4.13 17.00 10.49
C ASP A 95 -4.59 16.81 9.04
N LEU A 96 -3.66 16.93 8.10
CA LEU A 96 -3.94 16.91 6.67
C LEU A 96 -2.98 15.97 5.92
N ARG A 97 -3.55 15.21 4.97
CA ARG A 97 -2.80 14.44 3.97
C ARG A 97 -3.27 14.82 2.57
N ARG A 98 -2.36 15.32 1.72
CA ARG A 98 -2.70 15.79 0.36
C ARG A 98 -3.81 16.84 0.31
N ASN A 99 -3.83 17.76 1.28
CA ASN A 99 -4.87 18.79 1.47
C ASN A 99 -6.26 18.24 1.81
N VAL A 100 -6.37 17.00 2.25
CA VAL A 100 -7.60 16.38 2.75
C VAL A 100 -7.40 16.07 4.23
N PRO A 101 -8.39 16.30 5.10
CA PRO A 101 -8.31 15.91 6.52
C PRO A 101 -7.95 14.44 6.67
N THR A 102 -7.08 14.12 7.63
CA THR A 102 -6.73 12.75 7.97
C THR A 102 -7.87 12.04 8.70
N VAL A 103 -7.83 10.71 8.79
CA VAL A 103 -8.87 9.94 9.52
C VAL A 103 -8.86 10.29 11.00
N ASN A 104 -7.68 10.46 11.61
CA ASN A 104 -7.58 10.88 13.01
C ASN A 104 -8.14 12.27 13.27
N ASN A 105 -8.05 13.20 12.32
CA ASN A 105 -8.65 14.51 12.43
C ASN A 105 -10.18 14.46 12.30
N LEU A 106 -10.72 13.65 11.38
CA LEU A 106 -12.17 13.57 11.13
C LEU A 106 -12.92 12.73 12.17
N PHE A 107 -12.33 11.68 12.67
CA PHE A 107 -12.99 10.71 13.55
C PHE A 107 -12.39 10.70 14.96
N ASP A 108 -11.17 10.36 15.13
CA ASP A 108 -10.21 10.39 16.24
C ASP A 108 -9.07 9.38 16.03
N ASN A 109 -8.05 9.44 16.90
CA ASN A 109 -6.90 8.52 16.81
C ASN A 109 -7.31 7.04 16.96
N ARG A 110 -8.29 6.74 17.81
CA ARG A 110 -8.75 5.37 18.05
C ARG A 110 -9.39 4.77 16.79
N ILE A 111 -10.24 5.55 16.13
CA ILE A 111 -10.89 5.10 14.88
C ILE A 111 -9.84 4.96 13.77
N ALA A 112 -8.87 5.88 13.68
CA ALA A 112 -7.79 5.79 12.70
C ALA A 112 -6.95 4.51 12.88
N VAL A 113 -6.51 4.20 14.10
CA VAL A 113 -5.78 2.95 14.39
C VAL A 113 -6.60 1.73 14.00
N LEU A 114 -7.88 1.66 14.40
CA LEU A 114 -8.76 0.53 14.06
C LEU A 114 -9.03 0.42 12.54
N ALA A 115 -9.07 1.53 11.82
CA ALA A 115 -9.20 1.53 10.36
C ALA A 115 -7.94 0.97 9.68
N GLY A 116 -6.76 1.34 10.15
CA GLY A 116 -5.49 0.76 9.70
C GLY A 116 -5.39 -0.74 9.98
N ASP A 117 -5.74 -1.17 11.20
CA ASP A 117 -5.78 -2.59 11.58
C ASP A 117 -6.76 -3.39 10.71
N PHE A 118 -7.93 -2.82 10.41
CA PHE A 118 -8.91 -3.43 9.53
C PHE A 118 -8.35 -3.62 8.12
N LEU A 119 -7.66 -2.61 7.56
CA LEU A 119 -7.04 -2.72 6.22
C LEU A 119 -5.91 -3.76 6.20
N PHE A 120 -5.07 -3.84 7.22
CA PHE A 120 -4.04 -4.88 7.33
C PHE A 120 -4.65 -6.27 7.44
N ALA A 121 -5.69 -6.45 8.26
CA ALA A 121 -6.39 -7.72 8.38
C ALA A 121 -7.05 -8.13 7.05
N GLN A 122 -7.71 -7.20 6.38
CA GLN A 122 -8.37 -7.44 5.09
C GLN A 122 -7.35 -7.78 3.99
N SER A 123 -6.22 -7.05 3.94
CA SER A 123 -5.13 -7.37 3.01
C SER A 123 -4.56 -8.77 3.26
N SER A 124 -4.37 -9.16 4.53
CA SER A 124 -3.89 -10.49 4.92
C SER A 124 -4.86 -11.59 4.51
N TRP A 125 -6.18 -11.35 4.65
CA TRP A 125 -7.19 -12.30 4.22
C TRP A 125 -7.17 -12.50 2.70
N TYR A 126 -7.11 -11.41 1.90
CA TYR A 126 -7.00 -11.52 0.45
C TYR A 126 -5.67 -12.13 0.02
N LEU A 127 -4.59 -11.84 0.74
CA LEU A 127 -3.27 -12.41 0.49
C LEU A 127 -3.26 -13.94 0.66
N ALA A 128 -3.90 -14.44 1.71
CA ALA A 128 -4.08 -15.87 1.92
C ALA A 128 -4.88 -16.54 0.79
N ASN A 129 -5.90 -15.85 0.25
CA ASN A 129 -6.71 -16.34 -0.87
C ASN A 129 -6.02 -16.29 -2.25
N LEU A 130 -4.77 -15.81 -2.32
CA LEU A 130 -3.96 -15.96 -3.54
C LEU A 130 -3.42 -17.39 -3.70
N ASP A 131 -3.57 -18.26 -2.71
CA ASP A 131 -3.10 -19.66 -2.71
C ASP A 131 -1.61 -19.78 -3.11
N ASN A 132 -0.78 -18.85 -2.64
CA ASN A 132 0.66 -18.87 -2.85
C ASN A 132 1.40 -18.48 -1.58
N LEU A 133 1.91 -19.48 -0.87
CA LEU A 133 2.59 -19.29 0.41
C LEU A 133 3.85 -18.42 0.31
N GLN A 134 4.53 -18.44 -0.83
CA GLN A 134 5.72 -17.61 -1.04
C GLN A 134 5.33 -16.13 -1.09
N VAL A 135 4.24 -15.79 -1.78
CA VAL A 135 3.71 -14.43 -1.84
C VAL A 135 3.21 -13.98 -0.45
N VAL A 136 2.55 -14.87 0.29
CA VAL A 136 2.13 -14.58 1.68
C VAL A 136 3.33 -14.23 2.55
N LYS A 137 4.41 -15.02 2.49
CA LYS A 137 5.64 -14.75 3.26
C LYS A 137 6.25 -13.39 2.90
N LEU A 138 6.40 -13.10 1.60
CA LEU A 138 6.99 -11.85 1.12
C LEU A 138 6.25 -10.61 1.65
N LEU A 139 4.91 -10.59 1.60
CA LEU A 139 4.16 -9.41 2.03
C LEU A 139 3.94 -9.36 3.55
N SER A 140 3.90 -10.50 4.23
CA SER A 140 3.87 -10.53 5.70
C SER A 140 5.16 -10.00 6.33
N GLU A 141 6.32 -10.28 5.72
CA GLU A 141 7.60 -9.69 6.14
C GLU A 141 7.56 -8.16 6.00
N VAL A 142 7.01 -7.63 4.92
CA VAL A 142 6.86 -6.17 4.74
C VAL A 142 6.04 -5.55 5.85
N ILE A 143 4.89 -6.15 6.22
CA ILE A 143 4.02 -5.62 7.29
C ILE A 143 4.76 -5.60 8.64
N ARG A 144 5.51 -6.67 8.95
CA ARG A 144 6.34 -6.74 10.16
C ARG A 144 7.39 -5.62 10.18
N ASP A 145 8.11 -5.46 9.08
CA ASP A 145 9.28 -4.58 9.01
C ASP A 145 8.90 -3.09 8.89
N PHE A 146 7.64 -2.76 8.58
CA PHE A 146 7.13 -1.39 8.71
C PHE A 146 7.26 -0.87 10.14
N ALA A 147 6.88 -1.67 11.13
CA ALA A 147 6.95 -1.27 12.54
C ALA A 147 8.41 -1.02 12.97
N GLU A 148 9.34 -1.87 12.53
CA GLU A 148 10.77 -1.68 12.80
C GLU A 148 11.30 -0.39 12.14
N GLY A 149 10.90 -0.12 10.90
CA GLY A 149 11.28 1.10 10.17
C GLY A 149 10.79 2.38 10.86
N GLU A 150 9.56 2.40 11.39
CA GLU A 150 9.03 3.54 12.14
C GLU A 150 9.75 3.75 13.48
N ILE A 151 10.08 2.68 14.20
CA ILE A 151 10.87 2.77 15.43
C ILE A 151 12.26 3.34 15.14
N LEU A 152 12.94 2.84 14.10
CA LEU A 152 14.25 3.36 13.69
C LEU A 152 14.18 4.85 13.31
N GLN A 153 13.13 5.28 12.63
CA GLN A 153 12.91 6.69 12.31
C GLN A 153 12.73 7.54 13.57
N SER A 154 11.97 7.07 14.55
CA SER A 154 11.71 7.79 15.80
C SER A 154 12.97 7.96 16.64
N ILE A 155 13.79 6.90 16.74
CA ILE A 155 15.04 6.92 17.51
C ILE A 155 16.07 7.87 16.88
N ASN A 156 16.16 7.89 15.55
CA ASN A 156 17.13 8.70 14.81
C ASN A 156 16.62 10.12 14.50
N ARG A 157 15.49 10.52 15.07
CA ARG A 157 14.93 11.86 14.86
C ARG A 157 15.87 12.90 15.50
N PHE A 158 16.33 13.86 14.68
CA PHE A 158 17.31 14.90 15.05
C PHE A 158 18.76 14.41 15.27
N ASP A 159 19.09 13.16 14.96
CA ASP A 159 20.48 12.70 14.95
C ASP A 159 21.16 13.18 13.66
N VAL A 160 22.08 14.14 13.82
CA VAL A 160 22.85 14.73 12.71
C VAL A 160 24.05 13.88 12.29
N ASP A 161 24.43 12.91 13.12
CA ASP A 161 25.57 12.02 12.92
C ASP A 161 25.17 10.66 12.32
N ILE A 162 23.90 10.53 11.89
CA ILE A 162 23.41 9.29 11.26
C ILE A 162 24.26 8.90 10.05
N SER A 163 24.70 7.64 10.00
CA SER A 163 25.47 7.15 8.85
C SER A 163 24.60 7.07 7.58
N LEU A 164 25.26 7.17 6.41
CA LEU A 164 24.56 6.95 5.13
C LEU A 164 23.91 5.57 5.05
N GLU A 165 24.57 4.55 5.61
CA GLU A 165 24.05 3.18 5.65
C GLU A 165 22.74 3.12 6.44
N SER A 166 22.69 3.65 7.65
CA SER A 166 21.48 3.71 8.47
C SER A 166 20.36 4.52 7.82
N TYR A 167 20.70 5.62 7.13
CA TYR A 167 19.73 6.41 6.36
C TYR A 167 19.12 5.60 5.20
N LEU A 168 19.96 4.87 4.45
CA LEU A 168 19.51 4.02 3.34
C LEU A 168 18.68 2.85 3.84
N GLU A 169 19.07 2.20 4.93
CA GLU A 169 18.32 1.11 5.56
C GLU A 169 16.92 1.57 5.98
N LYS A 170 16.82 2.68 6.70
CA LYS A 170 15.53 3.30 7.07
C LYS A 170 14.66 3.58 5.83
N SER A 171 15.25 4.18 4.80
CA SER A 171 14.54 4.53 3.55
C SER A 171 14.09 3.28 2.79
N TYR A 172 14.87 2.20 2.86
CA TYR A 172 14.53 0.91 2.30
C TYR A 172 13.29 0.34 2.98
N TYR A 173 13.28 0.19 4.29
CA TYR A 173 12.12 -0.37 5.02
C TYR A 173 10.87 0.50 4.88
N LYS A 174 10.99 1.81 4.98
CA LYS A 174 9.84 2.72 4.90
C LYS A 174 9.22 2.80 3.50
N THR A 175 9.99 2.68 2.44
CA THR A 175 9.51 2.97 1.08
C THR A 175 9.78 1.86 0.08
N ALA A 176 11.03 1.41 -0.04
CA ALA A 176 11.43 0.52 -1.12
C ALA A 176 10.99 -0.92 -0.88
N TYR A 177 10.88 -1.35 0.35
CA TYR A 177 10.65 -2.74 0.72
C TYR A 177 9.30 -3.28 0.24
N LEU A 178 8.22 -2.50 0.42
CA LEU A 178 6.91 -2.87 -0.13
C LEU A 178 6.95 -2.95 -1.65
N ILE A 179 7.58 -1.99 -2.32
CA ILE A 179 7.69 -1.96 -3.79
C ILE A 179 8.45 -3.20 -4.28
N ALA A 180 9.62 -3.48 -3.69
CA ALA A 180 10.48 -4.58 -4.09
C ALA A 180 9.80 -5.95 -3.89
N ASN A 181 9.20 -6.18 -2.70
CA ASN A 181 8.56 -7.45 -2.41
C ASN A 181 7.25 -7.64 -3.19
N SER A 182 6.49 -6.59 -3.45
CA SER A 182 5.30 -6.67 -4.30
C SER A 182 5.66 -6.96 -5.76
N ALA A 183 6.73 -6.34 -6.28
CA ALA A 183 7.25 -6.65 -7.62
C ALA A 183 7.77 -8.09 -7.70
N LYS A 184 8.51 -8.57 -6.69
CA LYS A 184 8.95 -9.97 -6.60
C LYS A 184 7.76 -10.92 -6.52
N ALA A 185 6.74 -10.60 -5.73
CA ALA A 185 5.52 -11.39 -5.61
C ALA A 185 4.75 -11.47 -6.94
N ALA A 186 4.75 -10.40 -7.74
CA ALA A 186 4.16 -10.39 -9.07
C ALA A 186 4.85 -11.39 -10.03
N GLY A 187 6.17 -11.50 -9.94
CA GLY A 187 6.92 -12.48 -10.76
C GLY A 187 6.85 -13.92 -10.23
N VAL A 188 6.27 -14.15 -9.05
CA VAL A 188 6.08 -15.48 -8.44
C VAL A 188 4.67 -16.02 -8.71
N LEU A 189 3.68 -15.16 -8.97
CA LEU A 189 2.29 -15.54 -9.28
C LEU A 189 2.11 -16.02 -10.70
#